data_0e00d6a98990333359cbb4883f32e151
#
_entry.id   0e00d6a98990333359cbb4883f32e151
#
_cell.length_a   1.000
_cell.length_b   1.000
_cell.length_c   1.000
_cell.angle_alpha   90.00
_cell.angle_beta   90.00
_cell.angle_gamma   90.00
#
_symmetry.space_group_name_H-M   'P 1'
#
loop_
_entity.id
_entity.type
_entity.pdbx_description
1 polymer ?
#
loop_
_entity_poly.entity_id
_entity_poly.type
_entity_poly.pdbx_seq_one_letter_code
_entity_poly.pdbx_strand_id
1 'polypeptide(L)'
;KLAQSRGRLSPVRIDSVSQEIMHCRSHLEEPLRSAFDHHFKKSGKLLRANLALRAAQASDLKSQSCIRWAASVELLHNASLVHDDVCDDDSDRRGITSVSEMYGREIAICLGDAMIALSSLLLAQDYALQHTLTAHNLAILKLSAGQADEFSTLSYPTWAAYEKLVEGK
;
A
#
# COMPACT_ATOMS: atom_id res chain seq x y z
N LYS A 1 4.19 43.41 12.09
CA LYS A 1 5.21 43.10 11.05
C LYS A 1 6.10 41.98 11.55
N LEU A 2 5.78 40.75 11.23
CA LEU A 2 6.71 39.61 11.24
C LEU A 2 6.15 38.62 10.23
N ALA A 3 6.50 38.85 8.96
CA ALA A 3 6.35 37.82 7.94
C ALA A 3 7.44 36.80 8.24
N GLN A 4 7.08 35.72 8.94
CA GLN A 4 7.91 34.55 9.03
C GLN A 4 8.06 33.98 7.61
N SER A 5 9.27 34.02 7.08
CA SER A 5 9.68 33.35 5.86
C SER A 5 9.38 31.85 6.02
N ARG A 6 8.29 31.39 5.45
CA ARG A 6 8.04 29.95 5.24
C ARG A 6 9.15 29.49 4.30
N GLY A 7 10.22 28.93 4.87
CA GLY A 7 11.25 28.26 4.08
C GLY A 7 10.55 27.22 3.20
N ARG A 8 10.62 27.38 1.89
CA ARG A 8 10.13 26.37 0.96
C ARG A 8 10.93 25.09 1.24
N LEU A 9 10.28 24.12 1.88
CA LEU A 9 10.82 22.78 1.95
C LEU A 9 11.06 22.31 0.50
N SER A 10 12.24 21.77 0.23
CA SER A 10 12.54 21.17 -1.07
C SER A 10 11.45 20.15 -1.41
N PRO A 11 10.95 20.10 -2.65
CA PRO A 11 9.90 19.18 -3.02
C PRO A 11 10.37 17.74 -2.74
N VAL A 12 9.63 17.03 -1.92
CA VAL A 12 9.87 15.61 -1.65
C VAL A 12 9.67 14.84 -2.95
N ARG A 13 10.65 14.00 -3.30
CA ARG A 13 10.62 13.22 -4.53
C ARG A 13 10.01 11.85 -4.29
N ILE A 14 9.38 11.29 -5.31
CA ILE A 14 8.81 9.95 -5.28
C ILE A 14 9.86 8.85 -5.00
N ASP A 15 11.10 9.09 -5.41
CA ASP A 15 12.23 8.17 -5.14
C ASP A 15 12.44 7.96 -3.63
N SER A 16 12.18 8.99 -2.80
CA SER A 16 12.27 8.86 -1.34
C SER A 16 11.17 7.96 -0.77
N VAL A 17 10.01 7.92 -1.41
CA VAL A 17 8.93 6.99 -1.02
C VAL A 17 9.35 5.55 -1.32
N SER A 18 9.93 5.29 -2.49
CA SER A 18 10.46 3.97 -2.84
C SER A 18 11.56 3.52 -1.87
N GLN A 19 12.44 4.43 -1.44
CA GLN A 19 13.47 4.14 -0.45
C GLN A 19 12.86 3.80 0.92
N GLU A 20 11.82 4.51 1.37
CA GLU A 20 11.14 4.23 2.63
C GLU A 20 10.45 2.86 2.60
N ILE A 21 9.80 2.49 1.47
CA ILE A 21 9.24 1.15 1.26
C ILE A 21 10.34 0.09 1.39
N MET A 22 11.46 0.27 0.69
CA MET A 22 12.58 -0.69 0.76
C MET A 22 13.23 -0.75 2.14
N HIS A 23 13.17 0.32 2.93
CA HIS A 23 13.64 0.31 4.32
C HIS A 23 12.78 -0.61 5.21
N CYS A 24 11.47 -0.73 4.94
CA CYS A 24 10.56 -1.62 5.68
C CYS A 24 11.00 -3.11 5.61
N ARG A 25 11.74 -3.49 4.59
CA ARG A 25 12.33 -4.81 4.40
C ARG A 25 13.12 -5.30 5.63
N SER A 26 13.72 -4.37 6.40
CA SER A 26 14.50 -4.68 7.61
C SER A 26 13.67 -5.30 8.74
N HIS A 27 12.34 -5.17 8.69
CA HIS A 27 11.42 -5.79 9.64
C HIS A 27 11.03 -7.24 9.26
N LEU A 28 11.45 -7.71 8.08
CA LEU A 28 11.09 -9.02 7.58
C LEU A 28 12.22 -10.02 7.78
N GLU A 29 11.83 -11.25 8.11
CA GLU A 29 12.72 -12.42 8.13
C GLU A 29 12.54 -13.26 6.86
N GLU A 30 13.48 -14.19 6.58
CA GLU A 30 13.32 -15.13 5.48
C GLU A 30 12.19 -16.13 5.77
N PRO A 31 11.40 -16.57 4.77
CA PRO A 31 11.52 -16.22 3.33
C PRO A 31 10.80 -14.93 2.90
N LEU A 32 10.09 -14.22 3.81
CA LEU A 32 9.30 -13.04 3.46
C LEU A 32 10.16 -11.91 2.90
N ARG A 33 11.40 -11.77 3.39
CA ARG A 33 12.34 -10.74 2.90
C ARG A 33 12.65 -10.95 1.42
N SER A 34 12.98 -12.18 1.03
CA SER A 34 13.26 -12.52 -0.36
C SER A 34 12.03 -12.36 -1.26
N ALA A 35 10.84 -12.73 -0.77
CA ALA A 35 9.59 -12.56 -1.49
C ALA A 35 9.23 -11.07 -1.67
N PHE A 36 9.48 -10.23 -0.65
CA PHE A 36 9.33 -8.78 -0.73
C PHE A 36 10.25 -8.16 -1.78
N ASP A 37 11.54 -8.52 -1.75
CA ASP A 37 12.53 -8.04 -2.75
C ASP A 37 12.11 -8.44 -4.16
N HIS A 38 11.60 -9.66 -4.34
CA HIS A 38 11.10 -10.13 -5.63
C HIS A 38 9.91 -9.30 -6.11
N HIS A 39 8.89 -9.06 -5.24
CA HIS A 39 7.71 -8.28 -5.58
C HIS A 39 8.07 -6.85 -6.02
N PHE A 40 9.00 -6.20 -5.32
CA PHE A 40 9.42 -4.82 -5.62
C PHE A 40 10.53 -4.72 -6.68
N LYS A 41 11.01 -5.83 -7.24
CA LYS A 41 12.02 -5.84 -8.31
C LYS A 41 11.58 -5.02 -9.54
N LYS A 42 10.28 -5.02 -9.83
CA LYS A 42 9.66 -4.19 -10.87
C LYS A 42 8.62 -3.27 -10.26
N SER A 43 9.01 -2.03 -10.03
CA SER A 43 8.09 -1.00 -9.54
C SER A 43 6.99 -0.71 -10.57
N GLY A 44 5.77 -0.49 -10.08
CA GLY A 44 4.68 0.07 -10.89
C GLY A 44 4.86 1.57 -11.14
N LYS A 45 3.80 2.19 -11.66
CA LYS A 45 3.79 3.65 -11.94
C LYS A 45 3.75 4.52 -10.69
N LEU A 46 3.66 3.95 -9.50
CA LEU A 46 3.57 4.63 -8.19
C LEU A 46 2.49 5.72 -8.17
N LEU A 47 1.37 5.49 -8.86
CA LEU A 47 0.32 6.51 -9.01
C LEU A 47 -0.31 6.86 -7.66
N ARG A 48 -0.62 5.83 -6.84
CA ARG A 48 -1.20 6.01 -5.51
C ARG A 48 -0.25 6.71 -4.57
N ALA A 49 1.03 6.31 -4.59
CA ALA A 49 2.08 6.98 -3.82
C ALA A 49 2.24 8.44 -4.21
N ASN A 50 2.22 8.77 -5.50
CA ASN A 50 2.31 10.15 -5.99
C ASN A 50 1.10 11.00 -5.52
N LEU A 51 -0.11 10.45 -5.62
CA LEU A 51 -1.31 11.16 -5.18
C LEU A 51 -1.28 11.39 -3.66
N ALA A 52 -0.96 10.35 -2.88
CA ALA A 52 -0.83 10.42 -1.43
C ALA A 52 0.25 11.42 -0.99
N LEU A 53 1.41 11.42 -1.66
CA LEU A 53 2.50 12.35 -1.40
C LEU A 53 2.07 13.80 -1.63
N ARG A 54 1.40 14.09 -2.74
CA ARG A 54 0.88 15.44 -3.05
C ARG A 54 -0.16 15.90 -2.03
N ALA A 55 -1.08 15.02 -1.63
CA ALA A 55 -2.08 15.32 -0.61
C ALA A 55 -1.42 15.65 0.74
N ALA A 56 -0.43 14.85 1.16
CA ALA A 56 0.33 15.10 2.39
C ALA A 56 1.13 16.41 2.35
N GLN A 57 1.75 16.73 1.22
CA GLN A 57 2.46 18.00 1.03
C GLN A 57 1.54 19.23 1.13
N ALA A 58 0.27 19.08 0.74
CA ALA A 58 -0.73 20.14 0.86
C ALA A 58 -1.22 20.34 2.32
N SER A 59 -0.93 19.40 3.21
CA SER A 59 -1.40 19.39 4.61
C SER A 59 -0.37 19.93 5.62
N ASP A 60 0.62 20.68 5.19
CA ASP A 60 1.70 21.27 6.03
C ASP A 60 2.48 20.24 6.87
N LEU A 61 2.48 18.98 6.49
CA LEU A 61 3.27 17.92 7.11
C LEU A 61 4.77 18.07 6.79
N LYS A 62 5.61 17.63 7.72
CA LYS A 62 7.06 17.54 7.48
C LYS A 62 7.36 16.54 6.37
N SER A 63 8.44 16.77 5.62
CA SER A 63 8.85 15.93 4.49
C SER A 63 8.87 14.44 4.82
N GLN A 64 9.40 14.05 5.99
CA GLN A 64 9.45 12.64 6.39
C GLN A 64 8.06 12.04 6.63
N SER A 65 7.14 12.80 7.25
CA SER A 65 5.75 12.35 7.43
C SER A 65 5.02 12.20 6.08
N CYS A 66 5.28 13.11 5.13
CA CYS A 66 4.74 12.97 3.77
C CYS A 66 5.22 11.68 3.08
N ILE A 67 6.52 11.35 3.23
CA ILE A 67 7.11 10.14 2.67
C ILE A 67 6.48 8.89 3.30
N ARG A 68 6.38 8.84 4.63
CA ARG A 68 5.79 7.70 5.37
C ARG A 68 4.32 7.49 5.04
N TRP A 69 3.55 8.58 4.94
CA TRP A 69 2.16 8.50 4.50
C TRP A 69 2.05 7.88 3.10
N ALA A 70 2.82 8.38 2.13
CA ALA A 70 2.80 7.87 0.77
C ALA A 70 3.29 6.41 0.67
N ALA A 71 4.32 6.05 1.45
CA ALA A 71 4.83 4.68 1.54
C ALA A 71 3.81 3.73 2.16
N SER A 72 3.09 4.15 3.20
CA SER A 72 2.00 3.38 3.81
C SER A 72 0.90 3.05 2.80
N VAL A 73 0.43 4.05 2.03
CA VAL A 73 -0.59 3.85 0.99
C VAL A 73 -0.11 2.90 -0.11
N GLU A 74 1.14 3.03 -0.54
CA GLU A 74 1.70 2.16 -1.60
C GLU A 74 1.93 0.73 -1.10
N LEU A 75 2.38 0.54 0.16
CA LEU A 75 2.51 -0.79 0.77
C LEU A 75 1.16 -1.50 0.86
N LEU A 76 0.12 -0.81 1.31
CA LEU A 76 -1.23 -1.38 1.38
C LEU A 76 -1.72 -1.80 -0.02
N HIS A 77 -1.51 -0.95 -1.03
CA HIS A 77 -1.85 -1.30 -2.41
C HIS A 77 -1.07 -2.53 -2.91
N ASN A 78 0.24 -2.61 -2.65
CA ASN A 78 1.02 -3.76 -3.09
C ASN A 78 0.67 -5.04 -2.30
N ALA A 79 0.24 -4.92 -1.04
CA ALA A 79 -0.33 -6.04 -0.29
C ALA A 79 -1.58 -6.61 -0.98
N SER A 80 -2.51 -5.73 -1.40
CA SER A 80 -3.70 -6.17 -2.14
C SER A 80 -3.33 -6.88 -3.44
N LEU A 81 -2.33 -6.39 -4.19
CA LEU A 81 -1.89 -7.03 -5.43
C LEU A 81 -1.32 -8.44 -5.20
N VAL A 82 -0.57 -8.65 -4.10
CA VAL A 82 -0.06 -9.97 -3.75
C VAL A 82 -1.19 -10.93 -3.38
N HIS A 83 -2.21 -10.46 -2.65
CA HIS A 83 -3.40 -11.24 -2.34
C HIS A 83 -4.26 -11.53 -3.57
N ASP A 84 -4.44 -10.54 -4.46
CA ASP A 84 -5.17 -10.71 -5.73
C ASP A 84 -4.50 -11.78 -6.60
N ASP A 85 -3.16 -11.81 -6.73
CA ASP A 85 -2.43 -12.85 -7.47
C ASP A 85 -2.71 -14.26 -6.94
N VAL A 86 -2.91 -14.39 -5.62
CA VAL A 86 -3.30 -15.66 -4.99
C VAL A 86 -4.75 -16.02 -5.28
N CYS A 87 -5.66 -15.04 -5.26
CA CYS A 87 -7.08 -15.25 -5.44
C CYS A 87 -7.44 -15.56 -6.89
N ASP A 88 -6.76 -14.91 -7.82
CA ASP A 88 -7.03 -15.00 -9.27
C ASP A 88 -6.17 -16.07 -9.96
N ASP A 89 -5.30 -16.78 -9.19
CA ASP A 89 -4.30 -17.73 -9.72
C ASP A 89 -3.38 -17.10 -10.79
N ASP A 90 -3.06 -15.81 -10.62
CA ASP A 90 -2.19 -15.08 -11.53
C ASP A 90 -0.73 -15.54 -11.40
N SER A 91 -0.15 -16.04 -12.48
CA SER A 91 1.24 -16.48 -12.53
C SER A 91 2.25 -15.37 -12.85
N ASP A 92 1.79 -14.24 -13.35
CA ASP A 92 2.63 -13.09 -13.78
C ASP A 92 2.10 -11.76 -13.24
N ARG A 93 3.02 -10.93 -12.73
CA ARG A 93 2.73 -9.56 -12.29
C ARG A 93 3.75 -8.58 -12.89
N ARG A 94 3.29 -7.66 -13.74
CA ARG A 94 4.14 -6.65 -14.40
C ARG A 94 5.27 -7.27 -15.25
N GLY A 95 5.03 -8.46 -15.85
CA GLY A 95 6.01 -9.17 -16.67
C GLY A 95 7.17 -9.78 -15.87
N ILE A 96 6.92 -10.15 -14.62
CA ILE A 96 7.73 -11.07 -13.81
C ILE A 96 6.79 -12.07 -13.14
N THR A 97 7.30 -13.24 -12.81
CA THR A 97 6.57 -14.27 -12.07
C THR A 97 5.97 -13.68 -10.78
N SER A 98 4.71 -13.98 -10.48
CA SER A 98 4.06 -13.55 -9.24
C SER A 98 4.72 -14.16 -8.01
N VAL A 99 4.48 -13.59 -6.82
CA VAL A 99 5.00 -14.14 -5.55
C VAL A 99 4.39 -15.52 -5.28
N SER A 100 3.10 -15.70 -5.57
CA SER A 100 2.39 -16.96 -5.39
C SER A 100 2.97 -18.08 -6.24
N GLU A 101 3.36 -17.79 -7.47
CA GLU A 101 3.99 -18.76 -8.37
C GLU A 101 5.45 -19.06 -8.00
N MET A 102 6.21 -18.02 -7.56
CA MET A 102 7.65 -18.15 -7.27
C MET A 102 7.93 -18.76 -5.89
N TYR A 103 7.14 -18.42 -4.86
CA TYR A 103 7.39 -18.78 -3.47
C TYR A 103 6.29 -19.66 -2.85
N GLY A 104 5.19 -19.86 -3.55
CA GLY A 104 4.00 -20.56 -3.06
C GLY A 104 2.94 -19.63 -2.47
N ARG A 105 1.69 -20.12 -2.51
CA ARG A 105 0.50 -19.36 -2.06
C ARG A 105 0.58 -18.95 -0.60
N GLU A 106 1.10 -19.83 0.25
CA GLU A 106 1.21 -19.60 1.69
C GLU A 106 2.16 -18.46 2.00
N ILE A 107 3.30 -18.39 1.30
CA ILE A 107 4.27 -17.30 1.46
C ILE A 107 3.69 -15.99 0.91
N ALA A 108 2.96 -16.03 -0.19
CA ALA A 108 2.29 -14.85 -0.74
C ALA A 108 1.24 -14.29 0.23
N ILE A 109 0.42 -15.12 0.84
CA ILE A 109 -0.55 -14.70 1.88
C ILE A 109 0.19 -14.02 3.05
N CYS A 110 1.20 -14.70 3.60
CA CYS A 110 1.99 -14.15 4.71
C CYS A 110 2.69 -12.84 4.34
N LEU A 111 3.17 -12.69 3.10
CA LEU A 111 3.78 -11.44 2.62
C LEU A 111 2.76 -10.32 2.55
N GLY A 112 1.57 -10.57 2.00
CA GLY A 112 0.49 -9.58 1.94
C GLY A 112 0.12 -9.08 3.35
N ASP A 113 -0.07 -10.00 4.31
CA ASP A 113 -0.36 -9.68 5.71
C ASP A 113 0.78 -8.86 6.35
N ALA A 114 2.04 -9.24 6.11
CA ALA A 114 3.20 -8.50 6.58
C ALA A 114 3.24 -7.07 6.00
N MET A 115 2.94 -6.89 4.71
CA MET A 115 2.90 -5.55 4.09
C MET A 115 1.74 -4.69 4.63
N ILE A 116 0.58 -5.27 4.95
CA ILE A 116 -0.51 -4.58 5.66
C ILE A 116 -0.03 -4.09 7.03
N ALA A 117 0.65 -4.96 7.79
CA ALA A 117 1.20 -4.60 9.09
C ALA A 117 2.25 -3.49 8.96
N LEU A 118 3.17 -3.57 8.00
CA LEU A 118 4.18 -2.55 7.73
C LEU A 118 3.55 -1.21 7.35
N SER A 119 2.47 -1.20 6.56
CA SER A 119 1.76 0.01 6.20
C SER A 119 1.19 0.74 7.42
N SER A 120 0.59 0.01 8.36
CA SER A 120 0.10 0.55 9.62
C SER A 120 1.23 0.98 10.55
N LEU A 121 2.34 0.24 10.58
CA LEU A 121 3.51 0.54 11.41
C LEU A 121 4.16 1.88 11.05
N LEU A 122 4.26 2.22 9.76
CA LEU A 122 4.76 3.52 9.30
C LEU A 122 3.96 4.69 9.88
N LEU A 123 2.63 4.54 9.97
CA LEU A 123 1.75 5.56 10.55
C LEU A 123 1.86 5.62 12.07
N ALA A 124 1.93 4.45 12.71
CA ALA A 124 2.03 4.34 14.17
C ALA A 124 3.34 4.92 14.73
N GLN A 125 4.44 4.79 14.00
CA GLN A 125 5.76 5.30 14.39
C GLN A 125 5.95 6.81 14.14
N ASP A 126 5.02 7.45 13.46
CA ASP A 126 5.09 8.89 13.18
C ASP A 126 4.00 9.65 13.96
N TYR A 127 4.40 10.41 14.97
CA TYR A 127 3.46 11.14 15.83
C TYR A 127 2.49 12.03 15.04
N ALA A 128 2.95 12.64 13.95
CA ALA A 128 2.10 13.48 13.10
C ALA A 128 1.06 12.69 12.31
N LEU A 129 1.24 11.36 12.16
CA LEU A 129 0.37 10.49 11.37
C LEU A 129 -0.50 9.55 12.22
N GLN A 130 -0.24 9.43 13.54
CA GLN A 130 -0.98 8.49 14.40
C GLN A 130 -2.50 8.70 14.36
N HIS A 131 -2.97 9.93 14.19
CA HIS A 131 -4.40 10.23 14.07
C HIS A 131 -5.03 9.68 12.79
N THR A 132 -4.25 9.36 11.76
CA THR A 132 -4.73 8.77 10.50
C THR A 132 -4.89 7.26 10.58
N LEU A 133 -4.32 6.60 11.60
CA LEU A 133 -4.28 5.15 11.72
C LEU A 133 -5.68 4.51 11.77
N THR A 134 -6.62 5.15 12.46
CA THR A 134 -8.01 4.66 12.50
C THR A 134 -8.65 4.66 11.11
N ALA A 135 -8.51 5.76 10.36
CA ALA A 135 -9.03 5.87 9.00
C ALA A 135 -8.36 4.86 8.06
N HIS A 136 -7.04 4.67 8.20
CA HIS A 136 -6.29 3.68 7.44
C HIS A 136 -6.81 2.25 7.69
N ASN A 137 -6.97 1.85 8.95
CA ASN A 137 -7.48 0.52 9.29
C ASN A 137 -8.95 0.33 8.87
N LEU A 138 -9.78 1.38 8.93
CA LEU A 138 -11.14 1.32 8.38
C LEU A 138 -11.14 1.13 6.86
N ALA A 139 -10.18 1.72 6.13
CA ALA A 139 -10.01 1.49 4.70
C ALA A 139 -9.63 0.03 4.42
N ILE A 140 -8.72 -0.57 5.22
CA ILE A 140 -8.36 -2.00 5.11
C ILE A 140 -9.60 -2.89 5.29
N LEU A 141 -10.42 -2.62 6.32
CA LEU A 141 -11.65 -3.38 6.54
C LEU A 141 -12.62 -3.27 5.36
N LYS A 142 -12.76 -2.07 4.76
CA LYS A 142 -13.61 -1.89 3.57
C LYS A 142 -13.08 -2.64 2.35
N LEU A 143 -11.77 -2.60 2.10
CA LEU A 143 -11.12 -3.34 1.02
C LEU A 143 -11.37 -4.85 1.19
N SER A 144 -11.18 -5.37 2.41
CA SER A 144 -11.41 -6.80 2.71
C SER A 144 -12.88 -7.19 2.51
N ALA A 145 -13.82 -6.34 2.94
CA ALA A 145 -15.24 -6.59 2.74
C ALA A 145 -15.63 -6.57 1.26
N GLY A 146 -15.11 -5.60 0.48
CA GLY A 146 -15.35 -5.51 -0.96
C GLY A 146 -14.84 -6.74 -1.71
N GLN A 147 -13.66 -7.24 -1.35
CA GLN A 147 -13.09 -8.46 -1.93
C GLN A 147 -13.91 -9.71 -1.56
N ALA A 148 -14.36 -9.83 -0.31
CA ALA A 148 -15.22 -10.94 0.15
C ALA A 148 -16.58 -10.93 -0.57
N ASP A 149 -17.18 -9.75 -0.76
CA ASP A 149 -18.44 -9.60 -1.50
C ASP A 149 -18.28 -10.04 -2.97
N GLU A 150 -17.14 -9.74 -3.62
CA GLU A 150 -16.86 -10.20 -4.97
C GLU A 150 -16.81 -11.72 -5.06
N PHE A 151 -16.09 -12.40 -4.17
CA PHE A 151 -16.00 -13.86 -4.15
C PHE A 151 -17.33 -14.55 -3.80
N SER A 152 -18.21 -13.89 -3.04
CA SER A 152 -19.53 -14.42 -2.70
C SER A 152 -20.57 -14.25 -3.81
N THR A 153 -20.28 -13.44 -4.82
CA THR A 153 -21.21 -13.13 -5.91
C THR A 153 -21.15 -14.22 -6.98
N LEU A 154 -22.15 -15.14 -6.97
CA LEU A 154 -22.23 -16.29 -7.88
C LEU A 154 -22.75 -15.97 -9.29
N SER A 155 -23.14 -14.73 -9.57
CA SER A 155 -23.71 -14.32 -10.86
C SER A 155 -23.31 -12.89 -11.20
N TYR A 156 -23.49 -12.51 -12.48
CA TYR A 156 -23.26 -11.11 -12.90
C TYR A 156 -24.09 -10.16 -12.02
N PRO A 157 -23.47 -9.20 -11.32
CA PRO A 157 -24.15 -8.29 -10.43
C PRO A 157 -25.11 -7.37 -11.22
N THR A 158 -26.21 -6.96 -10.60
CA THR A 158 -26.99 -5.82 -11.09
C THR A 158 -26.13 -4.55 -11.04
N TRP A 159 -26.49 -3.51 -11.80
CA TRP A 159 -25.74 -2.24 -11.79
C TRP A 159 -25.57 -1.68 -10.36
N ALA A 160 -26.64 -1.67 -9.56
CA ALA A 160 -26.58 -1.20 -8.17
C ALA A 160 -25.65 -2.05 -7.28
N ALA A 161 -25.61 -3.38 -7.50
CA ALA A 161 -24.70 -4.26 -6.79
C ALA A 161 -23.24 -4.05 -7.23
N TYR A 162 -23.02 -3.76 -8.52
CA TYR A 162 -21.69 -3.42 -9.08
C TYR A 162 -21.16 -2.10 -8.51
N GLU A 163 -22.00 -1.05 -8.44
CA GLU A 163 -21.62 0.23 -7.83
C GLU A 163 -21.16 0.03 -6.37
N LYS A 164 -21.93 -0.76 -5.59
CA LYS A 164 -21.56 -1.07 -4.21
C LYS A 164 -20.24 -1.85 -4.10
N LEU A 165 -19.98 -2.80 -5.00
CA LEU A 165 -18.70 -3.52 -5.07
C LEU A 165 -17.52 -2.58 -5.36
N VAL A 166 -17.67 -1.65 -6.29
CA VAL A 166 -16.61 -0.71 -6.69
C VAL A 166 -16.33 0.33 -5.60
N GLU A 167 -17.34 0.73 -4.80
CA GLU A 167 -17.14 1.62 -3.64
C GLU A 167 -16.29 0.98 -2.53
N GLY A 168 -16.26 -0.36 -2.46
CA GLY A 168 -15.44 -1.12 -1.50
C GLY A 168 -14.00 -1.38 -1.94
N LYS A 169 -13.73 -1.23 -3.24
CA LYS A 169 -12.41 -1.43 -3.86
C LYS A 169 -11.76 -0.08 -4.16
#